data_2ca1a7f8d3b9bee14da17f735f9b76b7
#
_entry.id   2ca1a7f8d3b9bee14da17f735f9b76b7
#
_cell.length_a   1.000
_cell.length_b   1.000
_cell.length_c   1.000
_cell.angle_alpha   90.00
_cell.angle_beta   90.00
_cell.angle_gamma   90.00
#
_symmetry.space_group_name_H-M   'P 1'
#
loop_
_entity.id
_entity.type
_entity.pdbx_description
1 polymer ?
#
loop_
_entity_poly.entity_id
_entity_poly.type
_entity_poly.pdbx_seq_one_letter_code
_entity_poly.pdbx_strand_id
1 'polypeptide(L)'
;MLFGISYYRKKILKVSTVNEKLRYKVPSNLNLSLQNLIITKILRRGKYLILFFRDSKLCLLIHLGMTGYFRLSDELVEKKHDHVIFFLKKKILIFNDIRKFGFIKIYCDKEIFFSSHLINMGVEPLGTNFNLNYFNSFRKRTVDLKGLLMNQSFIAGLGNIYCSEILFDARLSPLRKINSLNNLEIRNIVKSTKKILKKAISFGGTTIKNFIVSEEKIGYFKNKLKVYSRDKKNCLRCSKGILIKKIRQSGRSTFFCEKCQK
;
A
#
# COMPACT_ATOMS: atom_id res chain seq x y z
N MET A 1 8.57 5.94 -1.75
CA MET A 1 9.64 6.80 -2.25
C MET A 1 11.05 6.40 -1.79
N LEU A 2 11.21 5.73 -0.66
CA LEU A 2 12.53 5.28 -0.16
C LEU A 2 13.10 4.07 -0.92
N PHE A 3 12.24 3.28 -1.58
CA PHE A 3 12.66 2.12 -2.36
C PHE A 3 13.40 2.47 -3.67
N GLY A 4 13.22 3.69 -4.20
CA GLY A 4 13.74 4.05 -5.52
C GLY A 4 15.21 4.44 -5.56
N ILE A 5 15.76 5.05 -4.52
CA ILE A 5 17.08 5.69 -4.59
C ILE A 5 18.23 4.68 -4.44
N SER A 6 18.05 3.66 -3.59
CA SER A 6 19.13 2.68 -3.29
C SER A 6 19.33 1.61 -4.37
N TYR A 7 18.33 1.37 -5.24
CA TYR A 7 18.35 0.27 -6.21
C TYR A 7 18.41 0.74 -7.68
N TYR A 8 18.26 2.03 -7.92
CA TYR A 8 18.37 2.62 -9.25
C TYR A 8 19.78 2.41 -9.81
N ARG A 9 19.88 1.95 -11.06
CA ARG A 9 21.12 1.60 -11.75
C ARG A 9 21.93 0.45 -11.13
N LYS A 10 21.30 -0.40 -10.32
CA LYS A 10 21.98 -1.61 -9.81
C LYS A 10 21.79 -2.78 -10.78
N LYS A 11 22.88 -3.50 -11.03
CA LYS A 11 22.89 -4.74 -11.81
C LYS A 11 22.51 -5.90 -10.90
N ILE A 12 21.58 -6.75 -11.36
CA ILE A 12 21.26 -8.03 -10.72
C ILE A 12 22.27 -9.06 -11.21
N LEU A 13 23.10 -9.57 -10.31
CA LEU A 13 24.11 -10.57 -10.64
C LEU A 13 23.50 -11.97 -10.70
N LYS A 14 22.62 -12.26 -9.73
CA LYS A 14 21.94 -13.55 -9.58
C LYS A 14 20.65 -13.35 -8.81
N VAL A 15 19.67 -14.21 -9.02
CA VAL A 15 18.46 -14.34 -8.19
C VAL A 15 18.38 -15.77 -7.65
N SER A 16 18.21 -15.92 -6.35
CA SER A 16 17.98 -17.21 -5.70
C SER A 16 16.58 -17.27 -5.14
N THR A 17 15.86 -18.33 -5.40
CA THR A 17 14.55 -18.60 -4.81
C THR A 17 14.70 -19.65 -3.73
N VAL A 18 14.52 -19.21 -2.47
CA VAL A 18 14.59 -20.09 -1.29
C VAL A 18 13.28 -20.83 -1.08
N ASN A 19 12.15 -20.15 -1.34
CA ASN A 19 10.83 -20.75 -1.23
C ASN A 19 9.91 -20.25 -2.35
N GLU A 20 9.46 -21.18 -3.18
CA GLU A 20 8.60 -20.88 -4.34
C GLU A 20 7.14 -20.60 -3.95
N LYS A 21 6.70 -21.02 -2.78
CA LYS A 21 5.30 -20.95 -2.35
C LYS A 21 5.00 -19.60 -1.70
N LEU A 22 4.67 -18.61 -2.51
CA LEU A 22 4.03 -17.37 -2.12
C LEU A 22 2.55 -17.40 -2.49
N ARG A 23 1.86 -16.25 -2.52
CA ARG A 23 0.47 -16.15 -3.00
C ARG A 23 0.29 -16.76 -4.40
N TYR A 24 1.27 -16.59 -5.26
CA TYR A 24 1.46 -17.32 -6.51
C TYR A 24 2.84 -17.96 -6.47
N LYS A 25 3.01 -19.06 -7.19
CA LYS A 25 4.33 -19.69 -7.33
C LYS A 25 5.33 -18.67 -7.93
N VAL A 26 6.50 -18.56 -7.33
CA VAL A 26 7.60 -17.74 -7.86
C VAL A 26 7.99 -18.33 -9.22
N PRO A 27 8.18 -17.53 -10.28
CA PRO A 27 8.58 -18.03 -11.59
C PRO A 27 9.89 -18.84 -11.51
N SER A 28 9.89 -20.06 -12.02
CA SER A 28 11.08 -20.92 -11.99
C SER A 28 12.25 -20.36 -12.80
N ASN A 29 11.94 -19.60 -13.87
CA ASN A 29 12.91 -18.92 -14.71
C ASN A 29 13.34 -17.54 -14.18
N LEU A 30 13.00 -17.16 -12.94
CA LEU A 30 13.23 -15.82 -12.41
C LEU A 30 14.72 -15.42 -12.49
N ASN A 31 15.64 -16.34 -12.17
CA ASN A 31 17.08 -16.08 -12.29
C ASN A 31 17.49 -15.85 -13.74
N LEU A 32 17.14 -16.75 -14.64
CA LEU A 32 17.50 -16.67 -16.07
C LEU A 32 16.97 -15.38 -16.70
N SER A 33 15.76 -14.97 -16.34
CA SER A 33 15.11 -13.79 -16.88
C SER A 33 15.70 -12.47 -16.35
N LEU A 34 16.28 -12.45 -15.16
CA LEU A 34 16.73 -11.21 -14.51
C LEU A 34 18.24 -11.09 -14.34
N GLN A 35 18.98 -12.19 -14.51
CA GLN A 35 20.43 -12.18 -14.36
C GLN A 35 21.06 -11.20 -15.37
N ASN A 36 22.03 -10.42 -14.88
CA ASN A 36 22.73 -9.38 -15.59
C ASN A 36 21.92 -8.15 -16.01
N LEU A 37 20.61 -8.09 -15.74
CA LEU A 37 19.81 -6.90 -16.01
C LEU A 37 20.12 -5.77 -15.03
N ILE A 38 19.99 -4.54 -15.53
CA ILE A 38 20.20 -3.31 -14.74
C ILE A 38 18.85 -2.67 -14.50
N ILE A 39 18.50 -2.42 -13.23
CA ILE A 39 17.28 -1.72 -12.85
C ILE A 39 17.38 -0.26 -13.27
N THR A 40 16.50 0.19 -14.19
CA THR A 40 16.49 1.56 -14.72
C THR A 40 15.35 2.41 -14.19
N LYS A 41 14.25 1.78 -13.79
CA LYS A 41 13.08 2.51 -13.30
C LYS A 41 12.32 1.67 -12.29
N ILE A 42 11.87 2.32 -11.23
CA ILE A 42 10.97 1.71 -10.23
C ILE A 42 9.73 2.58 -10.15
N LEU A 43 8.58 2.00 -10.46
CA LEU A 43 7.29 2.64 -10.34
C LEU A 43 6.49 2.02 -9.20
N ARG A 44 5.64 2.81 -8.57
CA ARG A 44 4.61 2.34 -7.66
C ARG A 44 3.24 2.60 -8.29
N ARG A 45 2.41 1.60 -8.34
CA ARG A 45 0.99 1.73 -8.71
C ARG A 45 0.14 1.08 -7.61
N GLY A 46 -0.62 1.89 -6.87
CA GLY A 46 -1.35 1.41 -5.69
C GLY A 46 -0.42 0.76 -4.66
N LYS A 47 -0.57 -0.53 -4.45
CA LYS A 47 0.27 -1.34 -3.54
C LYS A 47 1.29 -2.22 -4.29
N TYR A 48 1.44 -2.03 -5.59
CA TYR A 48 2.39 -2.75 -6.42
C TYR A 48 3.65 -1.93 -6.67
N LEU A 49 4.78 -2.61 -6.74
CA LEU A 49 6.05 -2.09 -7.26
C LEU A 49 6.30 -2.72 -8.62
N ILE A 50 6.78 -1.92 -9.56
CA ILE A 50 7.11 -2.36 -10.91
C ILE A 50 8.54 -1.95 -11.19
N LEU A 51 9.41 -2.91 -11.43
CA LEU A 51 10.82 -2.69 -11.76
C LEU A 51 10.99 -2.89 -13.27
N PHE A 52 11.59 -1.90 -13.93
CA PHE A 52 11.97 -1.95 -15.35
C PHE A 52 13.48 -2.07 -15.47
N PHE A 53 13.92 -2.72 -16.53
CA PHE A 53 15.33 -3.04 -16.76
C PHE A 53 15.85 -2.40 -18.04
N ARG A 54 17.18 -2.19 -18.12
CA ARG A 54 17.86 -1.67 -19.30
C ARG A 54 17.84 -2.74 -20.38
N ASP A 55 17.60 -2.30 -21.64
CA ASP A 55 17.67 -3.12 -22.84
C ASP A 55 16.89 -4.46 -22.75
N SER A 56 15.79 -4.43 -21.98
CA SER A 56 14.95 -5.59 -21.75
C SER A 56 13.48 -5.23 -21.94
N LYS A 57 12.72 -6.11 -22.59
CA LYS A 57 11.26 -6.03 -22.71
C LYS A 57 10.53 -6.57 -21.47
N LEU A 58 11.26 -6.94 -20.42
CA LEU A 58 10.69 -7.49 -19.19
C LEU A 58 10.53 -6.43 -18.12
N CYS A 59 9.53 -6.63 -17.29
CA CYS A 59 9.40 -5.94 -16.01
C CYS A 59 9.01 -6.90 -14.89
N LEU A 60 9.30 -6.52 -13.66
CA LEU A 60 8.99 -7.31 -12.48
C LEU A 60 7.88 -6.63 -11.69
N LEU A 61 6.74 -7.31 -11.56
CA LEU A 61 5.63 -6.88 -10.70
C LEU A 61 5.76 -7.51 -9.34
N ILE A 62 5.76 -6.69 -8.30
CA ILE A 62 5.91 -7.11 -6.92
C ILE A 62 4.74 -6.57 -6.08
N HIS A 63 4.17 -7.43 -5.23
CA HIS A 63 3.21 -7.05 -4.20
C HIS A 63 3.69 -7.57 -2.84
N LEU A 64 3.76 -6.69 -1.86
CA LEU A 64 4.29 -7.06 -0.54
C LEU A 64 3.29 -7.82 0.35
N GLY A 65 2.03 -7.92 -0.07
CA GLY A 65 1.00 -8.55 0.76
C GLY A 65 0.71 -7.74 2.02
N MET A 66 0.68 -8.43 3.15
CA MET A 66 0.44 -7.80 4.46
C MET A 66 1.68 -7.73 5.35
N THR A 67 2.61 -8.66 5.19
CA THR A 67 3.80 -8.80 6.04
C THR A 67 5.09 -8.82 5.24
N GLY A 68 4.98 -8.77 3.91
CA GLY A 68 6.14 -8.76 3.03
C GLY A 68 6.91 -7.45 3.11
N TYR A 69 8.22 -7.55 3.10
CA TYR A 69 9.13 -6.43 3.05
C TYR A 69 10.42 -6.83 2.33
N PHE A 70 11.17 -5.83 1.91
CA PHE A 70 12.52 -6.02 1.44
C PHE A 70 13.51 -5.56 2.50
N ARG A 71 14.52 -6.37 2.76
CA ARG A 71 15.69 -5.96 3.53
C ARG A 71 16.93 -5.89 2.62
N LEU A 72 17.78 -4.95 2.90
CA LEU A 72 19.08 -4.77 2.26
C LEU A 72 20.15 -5.23 3.23
N SER A 73 21.11 -6.03 2.75
CA SER A 73 22.22 -6.53 3.56
C SER A 73 23.50 -6.46 2.77
N ASP A 74 24.64 -6.35 3.46
CA ASP A 74 25.97 -6.49 2.87
C ASP A 74 26.34 -7.95 2.69
N GLU A 75 25.87 -8.80 3.60
CA GLU A 75 26.15 -10.23 3.65
C GLU A 75 24.86 -11.04 3.62
N LEU A 76 24.95 -12.28 3.14
CA LEU A 76 23.82 -13.21 3.14
C LEU A 76 23.66 -13.82 4.54
N VAL A 77 22.82 -13.20 5.34
CA VAL A 77 22.31 -13.77 6.58
C VAL A 77 20.90 -14.25 6.32
N GLU A 78 20.70 -15.55 6.19
CA GLU A 78 19.39 -16.16 5.98
C GLU A 78 18.52 -15.99 7.22
N LYS A 79 17.28 -15.56 7.02
CA LYS A 79 16.27 -15.45 8.08
C LYS A 79 15.07 -16.31 7.73
N LYS A 80 14.37 -16.79 8.73
CA LYS A 80 13.08 -17.45 8.55
C LYS A 80 12.17 -16.59 7.72
N HIS A 81 11.50 -17.19 6.71
CA HIS A 81 10.59 -16.53 5.78
C HIS A 81 11.25 -15.65 4.68
N ASP A 82 12.55 -15.79 4.46
CA ASP A 82 13.17 -15.29 3.24
C ASP A 82 12.74 -16.18 2.07
N HIS A 83 12.32 -15.54 0.96
CA HIS A 83 11.74 -16.26 -0.18
C HIS A 83 12.52 -16.05 -1.47
N VAL A 84 12.91 -14.80 -1.76
CA VAL A 84 13.65 -14.47 -2.98
C VAL A 84 14.81 -13.53 -2.61
N ILE A 85 15.99 -13.86 -3.10
CA ILE A 85 17.24 -13.15 -2.84
C ILE A 85 17.80 -12.63 -4.16
N PHE A 86 17.96 -11.32 -4.26
CA PHE A 86 18.57 -10.65 -5.40
C PHE A 86 19.99 -10.24 -5.02
N PHE A 87 20.99 -10.82 -5.65
CA PHE A 87 22.40 -10.46 -5.49
C PHE A 87 22.71 -9.27 -6.40
N LEU A 88 23.07 -8.14 -5.82
CA LEU A 88 23.49 -6.92 -6.51
C LEU A 88 25.01 -6.75 -6.32
N LYS A 89 25.66 -5.86 -7.10
CA LYS A 89 27.12 -5.72 -7.08
C LYS A 89 27.75 -5.50 -5.70
N LYS A 90 27.04 -4.81 -4.77
CA LYS A 90 27.58 -4.46 -3.44
C LYS A 90 26.61 -4.75 -2.30
N LYS A 91 25.43 -5.27 -2.58
CA LYS A 91 24.35 -5.48 -1.61
C LYS A 91 23.51 -6.68 -2.01
N ILE A 92 22.86 -7.25 -1.05
CA ILE A 92 21.88 -8.32 -1.24
C ILE A 92 20.51 -7.78 -0.87
N LEU A 93 19.55 -7.90 -1.78
CA LEU A 93 18.17 -7.49 -1.56
C LEU A 93 17.31 -8.74 -1.35
N ILE A 94 16.68 -8.85 -0.20
CA ILE A 94 15.97 -10.06 0.21
C ILE A 94 14.50 -9.75 0.42
N PHE A 95 13.63 -10.52 -0.23
CA PHE A 95 12.19 -10.47 -0.02
C PHE A 95 11.80 -11.46 1.07
N ASN A 96 11.30 -10.93 2.17
CA ASN A 96 10.80 -11.69 3.31
C ASN A 96 9.28 -11.50 3.46
N ASP A 97 8.51 -12.57 3.71
CA ASP A 97 7.07 -12.49 3.95
C ASP A 97 6.55 -13.65 4.80
N ILE A 98 6.30 -13.38 6.06
CA ILE A 98 5.83 -14.37 7.04
C ILE A 98 4.51 -15.04 6.61
N ARG A 99 3.58 -14.26 6.04
CA ARG A 99 2.24 -14.74 5.68
C ARG A 99 2.12 -15.26 4.26
N LYS A 100 3.14 -15.08 3.43
CA LYS A 100 3.18 -15.52 2.03
C LYS A 100 2.03 -14.94 1.16
N PHE A 101 1.53 -13.75 1.48
CA PHE A 101 0.49 -13.03 0.74
C PHE A 101 1.06 -12.11 -0.33
N GLY A 102 2.35 -11.88 -0.27
CA GLY A 102 3.09 -11.19 -1.31
C GLY A 102 3.31 -12.08 -2.54
N PHE A 103 3.81 -11.50 -3.60
CA PHE A 103 4.20 -12.21 -4.80
C PHE A 103 5.16 -11.42 -5.68
N ILE A 104 5.81 -12.15 -6.57
CA ILE A 104 6.70 -11.63 -7.60
C ILE A 104 6.31 -12.29 -8.92
N LYS A 105 6.09 -11.50 -9.98
CA LYS A 105 5.76 -11.98 -11.32
C LYS A 105 6.55 -11.24 -12.39
N ILE A 106 6.91 -11.93 -13.46
CA ILE A 106 7.51 -11.34 -14.66
C ILE A 106 6.41 -11.02 -15.66
N TYR A 107 6.51 -9.87 -16.30
CA TYR A 107 5.63 -9.42 -17.38
C TYR A 107 6.45 -8.82 -18.52
N CYS A 108 5.85 -8.74 -19.71
CA CYS A 108 6.30 -7.83 -20.75
C CYS A 108 6.06 -6.39 -20.30
N ASP A 109 7.03 -5.50 -20.50
CA ASP A 109 6.99 -4.11 -20.05
C ASP A 109 5.84 -3.31 -20.70
N LYS A 110 5.50 -3.62 -21.94
CA LYS A 110 4.38 -3.00 -22.67
C LYS A 110 3.01 -3.47 -22.19
N GLU A 111 2.92 -4.67 -21.62
CA GLU A 111 1.66 -5.31 -21.24
C GLU A 111 1.32 -5.16 -19.76
N ILE A 112 2.28 -4.76 -18.93
CA ILE A 112 2.10 -4.73 -17.48
C ILE A 112 0.85 -3.96 -17.04
N PHE A 113 0.55 -2.82 -17.67
CA PHE A 113 -0.59 -1.99 -17.30
C PHE A 113 -1.95 -2.57 -17.74
N PHE A 114 -1.93 -3.51 -18.69
CA PHE A 114 -3.10 -4.30 -19.12
C PHE A 114 -3.26 -5.60 -18.33
N SER A 115 -2.33 -5.92 -17.44
CA SER A 115 -2.44 -7.10 -16.59
C SER A 115 -3.68 -7.05 -15.70
N SER A 116 -4.22 -8.22 -15.36
CA SER A 116 -5.37 -8.37 -14.45
C SER A 116 -5.16 -7.71 -13.07
N HIS A 117 -3.91 -7.46 -12.70
CA HIS A 117 -3.55 -6.78 -11.45
C HIS A 117 -3.70 -5.26 -11.52
N LEU A 118 -3.52 -4.65 -12.70
CA LEU A 118 -3.42 -3.19 -12.84
C LEU A 118 -4.52 -2.56 -13.71
N ILE A 119 -5.10 -3.29 -14.67
CA ILE A 119 -6.03 -2.74 -15.66
C ILE A 119 -7.27 -2.07 -15.02
N ASN A 120 -7.79 -2.64 -13.95
CA ASN A 120 -8.98 -2.14 -13.28
C ASN A 120 -8.66 -1.26 -12.06
N MET A 121 -7.43 -0.78 -11.92
CA MET A 121 -7.08 0.08 -10.78
C MET A 121 -7.58 1.51 -10.98
N GLY A 122 -8.27 2.02 -9.98
CA GLY A 122 -8.71 3.41 -9.90
C GLY A 122 -7.55 4.41 -9.84
N VAL A 123 -7.85 5.68 -9.70
CA VAL A 123 -6.87 6.77 -9.69
C VAL A 123 -5.93 6.72 -8.47
N GLU A 124 -4.74 7.28 -8.62
CA GLU A 124 -3.82 7.47 -7.48
C GLU A 124 -4.35 8.58 -6.55
N PRO A 125 -4.37 8.35 -5.22
CA PRO A 125 -4.99 9.27 -4.26
C PRO A 125 -4.30 10.64 -4.14
N LEU A 126 -3.02 10.72 -4.48
CA LEU A 126 -2.25 11.98 -4.47
C LEU A 126 -2.25 12.68 -5.83
N GLY A 127 -2.70 12.01 -6.88
CA GLY A 127 -2.79 12.56 -8.23
C GLY A 127 -3.86 13.65 -8.36
N THR A 128 -3.79 14.40 -9.46
CA THR A 128 -4.76 15.45 -9.83
C THR A 128 -6.12 14.86 -10.18
N ASN A 129 -6.14 13.65 -10.75
CA ASN A 129 -7.36 12.95 -11.16
C ASN A 129 -8.25 12.54 -9.96
N PHE A 130 -7.71 12.43 -8.74
CA PHE A 130 -8.54 12.25 -7.55
C PHE A 130 -9.07 13.61 -7.09
N ASN A 131 -10.25 13.97 -7.59
CA ASN A 131 -10.92 15.26 -7.40
C ASN A 131 -12.44 15.10 -7.24
N LEU A 132 -13.16 16.22 -7.08
CA LEU A 132 -14.61 16.25 -6.90
C LEU A 132 -15.34 15.60 -8.09
N ASN A 133 -14.96 15.92 -9.31
CA ASN A 133 -15.65 15.41 -10.51
C ASN A 133 -15.51 13.89 -10.63
N TYR A 134 -14.30 13.38 -10.39
CA TYR A 134 -14.04 11.95 -10.33
C TYR A 134 -14.89 11.26 -9.25
N PHE A 135 -14.97 11.83 -8.05
CA PHE A 135 -15.77 11.24 -6.98
C PHE A 135 -17.26 11.25 -7.34
N ASN A 136 -17.77 12.34 -7.92
CA ASN A 136 -19.16 12.48 -8.35
C ASN A 136 -19.56 11.45 -9.40
N SER A 137 -18.66 10.98 -10.26
CA SER A 137 -18.98 9.92 -11.23
C SER A 137 -19.36 8.58 -10.57
N PHE A 138 -19.05 8.40 -9.29
CA PHE A 138 -19.42 7.22 -8.50
C PHE A 138 -20.62 7.47 -7.57
N ARG A 139 -21.13 8.70 -7.47
CA ARG A 139 -22.11 9.12 -6.46
C ARG A 139 -23.46 8.39 -6.54
N LYS A 140 -23.84 7.88 -7.71
CA LYS A 140 -25.08 7.10 -7.87
C LYS A 140 -25.05 5.72 -7.18
N ARG A 141 -23.87 5.24 -6.75
CA ARG A 141 -23.75 3.94 -6.08
C ARG A 141 -24.27 4.00 -4.65
N THR A 142 -24.88 2.90 -4.19
CA THR A 142 -25.46 2.78 -2.84
C THR A 142 -24.53 2.11 -1.83
N VAL A 143 -23.22 2.09 -2.11
CA VAL A 143 -22.20 1.53 -1.21
C VAL A 143 -21.90 2.50 -0.06
N ASP A 144 -21.41 1.96 1.06
CA ASP A 144 -20.93 2.80 2.14
C ASP A 144 -19.59 3.48 1.80
N LEU A 145 -19.35 4.61 2.45
CA LEU A 145 -18.20 5.45 2.15
C LEU A 145 -16.86 4.76 2.39
N LYS A 146 -16.76 3.96 3.47
CA LYS A 146 -15.53 3.19 3.72
C LYS A 146 -15.34 2.09 2.69
N GLY A 147 -16.40 1.39 2.29
CA GLY A 147 -16.35 0.38 1.24
C GLY A 147 -15.84 0.94 -0.07
N LEU A 148 -16.34 2.14 -0.46
CA LEU A 148 -15.83 2.83 -1.64
C LEU A 148 -14.35 3.16 -1.54
N LEU A 149 -13.90 3.77 -0.43
CA LEU A 149 -12.48 4.11 -0.22
C LEU A 149 -11.54 2.90 -0.15
N MET A 150 -12.06 1.74 0.25
CA MET A 150 -11.31 0.48 0.26
C MET A 150 -11.24 -0.19 -1.12
N ASN A 151 -12.10 0.21 -2.06
CA ASN A 151 -12.15 -0.37 -3.40
C ASN A 151 -10.99 0.12 -4.25
N GLN A 152 -10.10 -0.81 -4.65
CA GLN A 152 -8.92 -0.49 -5.45
C GLN A 152 -9.26 -0.06 -6.89
N SER A 153 -10.47 -0.38 -7.38
CA SER A 153 -10.96 0.11 -8.69
C SER A 153 -11.52 1.53 -8.61
N PHE A 154 -11.79 2.06 -7.41
CA PHE A 154 -12.12 3.46 -7.21
C PHE A 154 -10.86 4.29 -6.94
N ILE A 155 -10.06 3.89 -5.96
CA ILE A 155 -8.85 4.60 -5.56
C ILE A 155 -7.74 3.63 -5.21
N ALA A 156 -6.62 3.78 -5.87
CA ALA A 156 -5.50 2.86 -5.74
C ALA A 156 -4.77 3.02 -4.40
N GLY A 157 -4.43 1.90 -3.78
CA GLY A 157 -3.48 1.86 -2.67
C GLY A 157 -4.04 2.13 -1.27
N LEU A 158 -5.26 2.69 -1.11
CA LEU A 158 -5.84 2.89 0.21
C LEU A 158 -6.09 1.53 0.91
N GLY A 159 -5.83 1.51 2.20
CA GLY A 159 -6.06 0.36 3.06
C GLY A 159 -6.81 0.76 4.33
N ASN A 160 -7.14 -0.23 5.14
CA ASN A 160 -8.01 -0.10 6.31
C ASN A 160 -7.59 1.00 7.29
N ILE A 161 -6.29 1.17 7.50
CA ILE A 161 -5.73 2.19 8.40
C ILE A 161 -6.07 3.57 7.86
N TYR A 162 -5.64 3.86 6.66
CA TYR A 162 -5.80 5.20 6.08
C TYR A 162 -7.26 5.54 5.81
N CYS A 163 -8.11 4.59 5.40
CA CYS A 163 -9.54 4.85 5.25
C CYS A 163 -10.18 5.32 6.57
N SER A 164 -9.86 4.69 7.70
CA SER A 164 -10.38 5.11 8.99
C SER A 164 -9.89 6.51 9.39
N GLU A 165 -8.60 6.80 9.20
CA GLU A 165 -8.00 8.10 9.53
C GLU A 165 -8.51 9.23 8.62
N ILE A 166 -8.69 8.94 7.32
CA ILE A 166 -9.25 9.89 6.34
C ILE A 166 -10.68 10.28 6.73
N LEU A 167 -11.52 9.29 7.02
CA LEU A 167 -12.92 9.53 7.39
C LEU A 167 -13.03 10.27 8.72
N PHE A 168 -12.15 10.00 9.68
CA PHE A 168 -12.07 10.77 10.90
C PHE A 168 -11.63 12.23 10.63
N ASP A 169 -10.61 12.46 9.81
CA ASP A 169 -10.16 13.82 9.45
C ASP A 169 -11.29 14.60 8.73
N ALA A 170 -11.99 13.94 7.81
CA ALA A 170 -13.12 14.50 7.07
C ALA A 170 -14.41 14.66 7.90
N ARG A 171 -14.47 14.16 9.13
CA ARG A 171 -15.64 14.17 10.04
C ARG A 171 -16.87 13.40 9.49
N LEU A 172 -16.64 12.38 8.66
CA LEU A 172 -17.70 11.59 8.05
C LEU A 172 -17.75 10.18 8.60
N SER A 173 -18.95 9.70 8.85
CA SER A 173 -19.19 8.34 9.30
C SER A 173 -18.78 7.33 8.22
N PRO A 174 -18.06 6.25 8.57
CA PRO A 174 -17.73 5.18 7.63
C PRO A 174 -18.95 4.45 7.09
N LEU A 175 -20.10 4.57 7.77
CA LEU A 175 -21.37 3.93 7.41
C LEU A 175 -22.22 4.76 6.43
N ARG A 176 -21.93 6.06 6.27
CA ARG A 176 -22.66 6.92 5.33
C ARG A 176 -22.63 6.35 3.93
N LYS A 177 -23.76 6.40 3.25
CA LYS A 177 -23.87 6.04 1.84
C LYS A 177 -23.33 7.16 0.96
N ILE A 178 -22.61 6.82 -0.11
CA ILE A 178 -21.98 7.83 -0.96
C ILE A 178 -22.96 8.72 -1.68
N ASN A 179 -24.16 8.23 -2.00
CA ASN A 179 -25.22 9.02 -2.64
C ASN A 179 -25.82 10.09 -1.71
N SER A 180 -25.64 9.99 -0.39
CA SER A 180 -26.10 11.00 0.58
C SER A 180 -25.11 12.15 0.78
N LEU A 181 -23.92 12.09 0.17
CA LEU A 181 -22.89 13.11 0.37
C LEU A 181 -23.18 14.37 -0.47
N ASN A 182 -22.97 15.54 0.09
CA ASN A 182 -22.95 16.78 -0.66
C ASN A 182 -21.54 17.08 -1.22
N ASN A 183 -21.42 18.09 -2.08
CA ASN A 183 -20.16 18.43 -2.73
C ASN A 183 -19.09 18.92 -1.75
N LEU A 184 -19.47 19.59 -0.66
CA LEU A 184 -18.53 20.04 0.37
C LEU A 184 -17.91 18.85 1.11
N GLU A 185 -18.73 17.86 1.47
CA GLU A 185 -18.28 16.63 2.11
C GLU A 185 -17.30 15.84 1.21
N ILE A 186 -17.61 15.74 -0.08
CA ILE A 186 -16.73 15.10 -1.06
C ILE A 186 -15.39 15.85 -1.17
N ARG A 187 -15.40 17.19 -1.25
CA ARG A 187 -14.17 18.01 -1.23
C ARG A 187 -13.36 17.76 0.04
N ASN A 188 -14.01 17.63 1.19
CA ASN A 188 -13.37 17.34 2.46
C ASN A 188 -12.71 15.94 2.44
N ILE A 189 -13.34 14.92 1.86
CA ILE A 189 -12.74 13.59 1.70
C ILE A 189 -11.48 13.66 0.82
N VAL A 190 -11.55 14.33 -0.33
CA VAL A 190 -10.42 14.49 -1.23
C VAL A 190 -9.26 15.21 -0.55
N LYS A 191 -9.55 16.31 0.16
CA LYS A 191 -8.56 17.08 0.94
C LYS A 191 -7.94 16.25 2.06
N SER A 192 -8.76 15.56 2.85
CA SER A 192 -8.32 14.70 3.96
C SER A 192 -7.48 13.53 3.45
N THR A 193 -7.85 12.92 2.31
CA THR A 193 -7.06 11.85 1.69
C THR A 193 -5.65 12.33 1.38
N LYS A 194 -5.51 13.43 0.67
CA LYS A 194 -4.20 13.99 0.31
C LYS A 194 -3.40 14.41 1.55
N LYS A 195 -4.04 15.03 2.53
CA LYS A 195 -3.43 15.47 3.79
C LYS A 195 -2.88 14.29 4.60
N ILE A 196 -3.71 13.27 4.86
CA ILE A 196 -3.32 12.11 5.66
C ILE A 196 -2.21 11.32 5.00
N LEU A 197 -2.28 11.10 3.69
CA LEU A 197 -1.23 10.37 2.98
C LEU A 197 0.10 11.14 2.91
N LYS A 198 0.07 12.44 2.64
CA LYS A 198 1.29 13.27 2.68
C LYS A 198 1.94 13.23 4.06
N LYS A 199 1.12 13.36 5.11
CA LYS A 199 1.60 13.26 6.49
C LYS A 199 2.16 11.87 6.79
N ALA A 200 1.50 10.79 6.37
CA ALA A 200 2.02 9.44 6.56
C ALA A 200 3.37 9.23 5.87
N ILE A 201 3.53 9.77 4.66
CA ILE A 201 4.79 9.73 3.91
C ILE A 201 5.90 10.48 4.64
N SER A 202 5.63 11.69 5.17
CA SER A 202 6.64 12.48 5.89
C SER A 202 7.12 11.82 7.20
N PHE A 203 6.28 10.95 7.80
CA PHE A 203 6.65 10.13 8.96
C PHE A 203 7.22 8.74 8.59
N GLY A 204 7.60 8.50 7.35
CA GLY A 204 8.16 7.23 6.89
C GLY A 204 7.16 6.08 6.81
N GLY A 205 5.85 6.34 6.91
CA GLY A 205 4.78 5.34 6.86
C GLY A 205 4.33 4.84 8.23
N THR A 206 3.46 3.81 8.20
CA THR A 206 2.89 3.20 9.42
C THR A 206 3.48 1.82 9.61
N THR A 207 4.41 1.67 10.54
CA THR A 207 4.92 0.36 10.97
C THR A 207 4.03 -0.17 12.09
N ILE A 208 3.34 -1.30 11.87
CA ILE A 208 2.66 -2.07 12.89
C ILE A 208 3.55 -3.27 13.22
N LYS A 209 3.45 -3.85 14.43
CA LYS A 209 4.36 -4.89 15.01
C LYS A 209 4.96 -5.94 14.04
N ASN A 210 4.37 -6.12 12.85
CA ASN A 210 4.79 -7.10 11.84
C ASN A 210 5.12 -6.44 10.48
N PHE A 211 5.29 -5.12 10.41
CA PHE A 211 5.55 -4.39 9.18
C PHE A 211 6.87 -3.64 9.32
N ILE A 212 7.95 -4.29 8.96
CA ILE A 212 9.29 -3.68 8.94
C ILE A 212 9.50 -3.12 7.53
N VAL A 213 9.70 -1.81 7.42
CA VAL A 213 9.94 -1.14 6.12
C VAL A 213 11.37 -1.39 5.64
N SER A 214 12.29 -1.48 6.56
CA SER A 214 13.67 -1.98 6.49
C SER A 214 14.19 -2.07 7.91
N GLU A 215 15.27 -2.79 8.16
CA GLU A 215 15.87 -2.88 9.51
C GLU A 215 16.28 -1.51 10.07
N GLU A 216 16.46 -0.49 9.23
CA GLU A 216 16.95 0.84 9.61
C GLU A 216 15.85 1.92 9.72
N LYS A 217 14.62 1.71 9.22
CA LYS A 217 13.60 2.77 9.20
C LYS A 217 12.24 2.26 9.64
N ILE A 218 11.92 2.53 10.90
CA ILE A 218 10.59 2.33 11.48
C ILE A 218 9.70 3.50 11.08
N GLY A 219 8.53 3.23 10.49
CA GLY A 219 7.54 4.27 10.22
C GLY A 219 6.84 4.73 11.50
N TYR A 220 7.00 6.00 11.84
CA TYR A 220 6.47 6.58 13.09
C TYR A 220 5.02 7.06 12.99
N PHE A 221 4.36 6.95 11.84
CA PHE A 221 2.98 7.43 11.70
C PHE A 221 1.99 6.67 12.58
N LYS A 222 2.31 5.46 13.04
CA LYS A 222 1.49 4.71 14.01
C LYS A 222 1.16 5.55 15.25
N ASN A 223 2.11 6.33 15.76
CA ASN A 223 1.92 7.18 16.95
C ASN A 223 1.05 8.42 16.69
N LYS A 224 0.71 8.67 15.42
CA LYS A 224 -0.15 9.79 14.98
C LYS A 224 -1.56 9.36 14.63
N LEU A 225 -1.89 8.05 14.74
CA LEU A 225 -3.23 7.52 14.47
C LEU A 225 -4.23 8.06 15.48
N LYS A 226 -5.38 8.50 15.00
CA LYS A 226 -6.42 9.14 15.80
C LYS A 226 -7.58 8.23 16.15
N VAL A 227 -7.88 7.26 15.29
CA VAL A 227 -8.98 6.31 15.49
C VAL A 227 -8.57 4.85 15.28
N TYR A 228 -7.70 4.54 14.33
CA TYR A 228 -7.34 3.16 14.02
C TYR A 228 -6.64 2.48 15.21
N SER A 229 -7.14 1.30 15.62
CA SER A 229 -6.70 0.55 16.82
C SER A 229 -6.76 1.36 18.13
N ARG A 230 -7.71 2.28 18.22
CA ARG A 230 -7.96 3.08 19.44
C ARG A 230 -9.35 2.85 20.02
N ASP A 231 -9.98 1.72 19.71
CA ASP A 231 -11.25 1.33 20.33
C ASP A 231 -11.17 1.41 21.88
N LYS A 232 -12.26 1.83 22.50
CA LYS A 232 -12.36 2.08 23.94
C LYS A 232 -11.46 3.19 24.50
N LYS A 233 -10.73 3.93 23.64
CA LYS A 233 -9.97 5.12 24.04
C LYS A 233 -10.76 6.38 23.73
N ASN A 234 -10.53 7.43 24.51
CA ASN A 234 -11.17 8.73 24.28
C ASN A 234 -10.86 9.26 22.88
N CYS A 235 -11.88 9.83 22.24
CA CYS A 235 -11.73 10.55 20.98
C CYS A 235 -10.82 11.77 21.20
N LEU A 236 -9.79 11.90 20.36
CA LEU A 236 -8.85 13.04 20.47
C LEU A 236 -9.42 14.38 19.99
N ARG A 237 -10.67 14.42 19.55
CA ARG A 237 -11.35 15.64 19.08
C ARG A 237 -12.51 16.04 19.98
N CYS A 238 -13.18 15.08 20.59
CA CYS A 238 -14.32 15.30 21.45
C CYS A 238 -13.89 15.47 22.91
N SER A 239 -14.82 15.89 23.77
CA SER A 239 -14.64 15.92 25.22
C SER A 239 -14.38 14.53 25.83
N LYS A 240 -13.88 14.47 27.06
CA LYS A 240 -13.71 13.22 27.81
C LYS A 240 -15.01 12.40 27.84
N GLY A 241 -14.89 11.09 27.88
CA GLY A 241 -16.03 10.18 27.91
C GLY A 241 -16.54 9.71 26.53
N ILE A 242 -16.16 10.38 25.43
CA ILE A 242 -16.55 9.94 24.09
C ILE A 242 -15.49 8.98 23.55
N LEU A 243 -15.86 7.69 23.49
CA LEU A 243 -14.95 6.62 23.11
C LEU A 243 -14.97 6.35 21.60
N ILE A 244 -13.84 5.91 21.07
CA ILE A 244 -13.76 5.35 19.71
C ILE A 244 -14.47 4.00 19.69
N LYS A 245 -15.42 3.86 18.77
CA LYS A 245 -16.13 2.61 18.49
C LYS A 245 -15.37 1.75 17.49
N LYS A 246 -15.55 0.44 17.65
CA LYS A 246 -15.08 -0.58 16.71
C LYS A 246 -16.27 -1.40 16.26
N ILE A 247 -16.44 -1.50 14.93
CA ILE A 247 -17.44 -2.37 14.31
C ILE A 247 -16.77 -3.27 13.27
N ARG A 248 -17.48 -4.30 12.84
CA ARG A 248 -17.07 -5.14 11.69
C ARG A 248 -17.83 -4.66 10.45
N GLN A 249 -17.10 -4.27 9.40
CA GLN A 249 -17.65 -3.78 8.14
C GLN A 249 -16.90 -4.43 6.98
N SER A 250 -17.61 -5.14 6.10
CA SER A 250 -17.03 -5.89 4.97
C SER A 250 -15.85 -6.78 5.39
N GLY A 251 -16.01 -7.56 6.48
CA GLY A 251 -15.02 -8.49 7.01
C GLY A 251 -13.83 -7.85 7.73
N ARG A 252 -13.80 -6.52 7.90
CA ARG A 252 -12.68 -5.78 8.51
C ARG A 252 -13.12 -4.91 9.67
N SER A 253 -12.22 -4.69 10.64
CA SER A 253 -12.47 -3.78 11.74
C SER A 253 -12.48 -2.33 11.24
N THR A 254 -13.51 -1.58 11.62
CA THR A 254 -13.68 -0.14 11.35
C THR A 254 -13.66 0.59 12.68
N PHE A 255 -12.86 1.64 12.77
CA PHE A 255 -12.71 2.45 13.98
C PHE A 255 -13.17 3.88 13.68
N PHE A 256 -14.05 4.43 14.49
CA PHE A 256 -14.59 5.77 14.29
C PHE A 256 -15.19 6.35 15.57
N CYS A 257 -15.42 7.65 15.58
CA CYS A 257 -16.11 8.36 16.65
C CYS A 257 -17.53 8.74 16.20
N GLU A 258 -18.56 8.18 16.81
CA GLU A 258 -19.96 8.48 16.45
C GLU A 258 -20.36 9.92 16.71
N LYS A 259 -19.72 10.62 17.68
CA LYS A 259 -20.08 12.00 18.01
C LYS A 259 -19.61 12.97 16.93
N CYS A 260 -18.38 12.85 16.45
CA CYS A 260 -17.79 13.83 15.52
C CYS A 260 -17.70 13.38 14.07
N GLN A 261 -18.11 12.16 13.76
CA GLN A 261 -18.24 11.65 12.38
C GLN A 261 -19.72 11.42 12.10
N LYS A 262 -20.29 12.26 11.27
CA LYS A 262 -21.74 12.26 10.92
C LYS A 262 -21.98 11.71 9.52
#